data_e8cd7bffb38b60464f345b6acd390235
#
_entry.id   e8cd7bffb38b60464f345b6acd390235
#
_cell.length_a   1.000
_cell.length_b   1.000
_cell.length_c   1.000
_cell.angle_alpha   90.00
_cell.angle_beta   90.00
_cell.angle_gamma   90.00
#
_symmetry.space_group_name_H-M   'P 1'
#
loop_
_entity.id
_entity.type
_entity.pdbx_description
1 polymer ?
#
loop_
_entity_poly.entity_id
_entity_poly.type
_entity_poly.pdbx_seq_one_letter_code
_entity_poly.pdbx_strand_id
1 'polypeptide(L)'
;MGQVEAPDGTRISYRVAGRAADADSPALLLIHGWAQSSTCWGDHLLELLGREHRVIAMDLRGHGESGVPPGATTAENFGPAQFAGDVAAVLAAEVGSGQPVFLLGWSYGGLVLCDHLATLGRASDTVAGVVLVGATTSMGRGKPGGRIGPAMRAALPDALSDDPKVAVAALSDFVAAVTPLGDGSTIQRFLGTSLATAPAVRSALFGRGADHDDVLAALDVPALVIHGTADAVADISCAEHATSLIPAATAEFWEGGGHAPFVDDPDTFARQVEGFVAESIRSYDPARGVRS
;
A
#
# COMPACT_ATOMS: atom_id res chain seq x y z
N MET A 1 -6.31 17.52 3.85
CA MET A 1 -7.20 16.33 3.78
C MET A 1 -8.16 16.52 2.65
N GLY A 2 -8.18 15.57 1.70
CA GLY A 2 -9.18 15.48 0.64
C GLY A 2 -10.16 14.34 0.93
N GLN A 3 -11.29 14.36 0.25
CA GLN A 3 -12.29 13.28 0.34
C GLN A 3 -12.95 13.11 -1.03
N VAL A 4 -13.26 11.87 -1.37
CA VAL A 4 -13.96 11.50 -2.59
C VAL A 4 -14.96 10.36 -2.27
N GLU A 5 -15.98 10.24 -3.07
CA GLU A 5 -16.93 9.13 -2.98
C GLU A 5 -16.55 8.04 -3.98
N ALA A 6 -16.39 6.82 -3.50
CA ALA A 6 -16.18 5.64 -4.33
C ALA A 6 -17.46 5.24 -5.06
N PRO A 7 -17.40 4.39 -6.11
CA PRO A 7 -18.58 4.01 -6.89
C PRO A 7 -19.74 3.38 -6.09
N ASP A 8 -19.46 2.80 -4.93
CA ASP A 8 -20.44 2.20 -4.03
C ASP A 8 -20.97 3.15 -2.94
N GLY A 9 -20.60 4.44 -3.00
CA GLY A 9 -20.98 5.47 -2.03
C GLY A 9 -20.08 5.53 -0.79
N THR A 10 -19.02 4.72 -0.73
CA THR A 10 -18.06 4.78 0.38
C THR A 10 -17.21 6.05 0.27
N ARG A 11 -17.17 6.84 1.36
CA ARG A 11 -16.29 8.01 1.45
C ARG A 11 -14.84 7.55 1.64
N ILE A 12 -13.96 7.97 0.74
CA ILE A 12 -12.51 7.72 0.82
C ILE A 12 -11.81 9.04 1.12
N SER A 13 -11.03 9.03 2.20
CA SER A 13 -10.25 10.17 2.67
C SER A 13 -8.78 9.99 2.29
N TYR A 14 -8.08 11.07 2.08
CA TYR A 14 -6.65 11.06 1.76
C TYR A 14 -5.96 12.35 2.19
N ARG A 15 -4.66 12.27 2.39
CA ARG A 15 -3.77 13.40 2.62
C ARG A 15 -3.08 13.75 1.32
N VAL A 16 -2.87 15.04 1.09
CA VAL A 16 -2.08 15.52 -0.05
C VAL A 16 -0.93 16.35 0.49
N ALA A 17 0.25 16.12 -0.03
CA ALA A 17 1.46 16.88 0.25
C ALA A 17 2.18 17.23 -1.06
N GLY A 18 3.08 18.21 -0.99
CA GLY A 18 3.98 18.54 -2.08
C GLY A 18 3.36 19.40 -3.17
N ARG A 19 3.76 19.14 -4.40
CA ARG A 19 3.47 19.99 -5.57
C ARG A 19 1.99 19.95 -5.95
N ALA A 20 1.53 20.99 -6.62
CA ALA A 20 0.22 20.98 -7.29
C ALA A 20 0.21 19.92 -8.42
N ALA A 21 -0.98 19.49 -8.81
CA ALA A 21 -1.14 18.62 -9.98
C ALA A 21 -0.57 19.33 -11.22
N ASP A 22 0.43 18.71 -11.84
CA ASP A 22 1.15 19.22 -13.00
C ASP A 22 1.46 18.02 -13.92
N ALA A 23 1.14 18.15 -15.20
CA ALA A 23 1.36 17.09 -16.19
C ALA A 23 2.86 16.71 -16.33
N ASP A 24 3.76 17.65 -16.06
CA ASP A 24 5.21 17.45 -16.17
C ASP A 24 5.84 16.84 -14.91
N SER A 25 5.08 16.73 -13.81
CA SER A 25 5.56 16.21 -12.52
C SER A 25 4.76 14.96 -12.12
N PRO A 26 5.40 13.80 -11.93
CA PRO A 26 4.67 12.58 -11.56
C PRO A 26 4.00 12.71 -10.19
N ALA A 27 2.84 12.08 -10.06
CA ALA A 27 2.16 11.92 -8.78
C ALA A 27 2.54 10.59 -8.14
N LEU A 28 2.58 10.55 -6.80
CA LEU A 28 2.78 9.34 -6.01
C LEU A 28 1.48 9.06 -5.23
N LEU A 29 0.87 7.90 -5.44
CA LEU A 29 -0.22 7.41 -4.59
C LEU A 29 0.31 6.37 -3.63
N LEU A 30 0.21 6.64 -2.33
CA LEU A 30 0.68 5.80 -1.24
C LEU A 30 -0.51 5.06 -0.62
N ILE A 31 -0.44 3.72 -0.60
CA ILE A 31 -1.48 2.82 -0.12
C ILE A 31 -0.95 2.06 1.09
N HIS A 32 -1.52 2.30 2.27
CA HIS A 32 -1.06 1.73 3.54
C HIS A 32 -1.43 0.26 3.71
N GLY A 33 -0.83 -0.39 4.72
CA GLY A 33 -1.06 -1.76 5.09
C GLY A 33 -2.29 -2.00 5.98
N TRP A 34 -2.51 -3.27 6.34
CA TRP A 34 -3.59 -3.72 7.22
C TRP A 34 -3.59 -2.97 8.55
N ALA A 35 -4.79 -2.56 8.99
CA ALA A 35 -5.06 -1.86 10.24
C ALA A 35 -4.23 -0.57 10.44
N GLN A 36 -3.82 0.08 9.35
CA GLN A 36 -3.12 1.36 9.38
C GLN A 36 -3.92 2.47 8.69
N SER A 37 -3.34 3.63 8.51
CA SER A 37 -3.93 4.75 7.79
C SER A 37 -2.84 5.56 7.08
N SER A 38 -3.24 6.59 6.34
CA SER A 38 -2.32 7.54 5.68
C SER A 38 -1.32 8.19 6.64
N THR A 39 -1.60 8.16 7.96
CA THR A 39 -0.69 8.71 8.98
C THR A 39 0.55 7.84 9.22
N CYS A 40 0.55 6.57 8.79
CA CYS A 40 1.71 5.68 8.94
C CYS A 40 2.95 6.21 8.24
N TRP A 41 2.78 6.93 7.12
CA TRP A 41 3.88 7.48 6.34
C TRP A 41 4.67 8.58 7.06
N GLY A 42 4.07 9.22 8.08
CA GLY A 42 4.67 10.33 8.80
C GLY A 42 4.81 11.62 7.96
N ASP A 43 4.87 12.76 8.63
CA ASP A 43 4.94 14.04 7.94
C ASP A 43 6.31 14.23 7.26
N HIS A 44 7.39 13.76 7.90
CA HIS A 44 8.73 13.89 7.35
C HIS A 44 8.90 13.21 5.98
N LEU A 45 8.44 11.95 5.83
CA LEU A 45 8.48 11.28 4.52
C LEU A 45 7.62 11.98 3.48
N LEU A 46 6.40 12.42 3.86
CA LEU A 46 5.53 13.14 2.94
C LEU A 46 6.15 14.48 2.50
N GLU A 47 6.88 15.16 3.38
CA GLU A 47 7.64 16.38 3.04
C GLU A 47 8.81 16.09 2.11
N LEU A 48 9.57 15.00 2.34
CA LEU A 48 10.68 14.60 1.49
C LEU A 48 10.19 14.35 0.06
N LEU A 49 9.26 13.42 -0.11
CA LEU A 49 8.70 13.07 -1.43
C LEU A 49 7.95 14.24 -2.07
N GLY A 50 7.34 15.09 -1.24
CA GLY A 50 6.57 16.27 -1.68
C GLY A 50 7.41 17.40 -2.27
N ARG A 51 8.74 17.37 -2.15
CA ARG A 51 9.63 18.38 -2.76
C ARG A 51 9.57 18.35 -4.28
N GLU A 52 9.48 17.15 -4.84
CA GLU A 52 9.52 16.91 -6.28
C GLU A 52 8.18 16.41 -6.85
N HIS A 53 7.29 15.85 -6.02
CA HIS A 53 6.09 15.16 -6.46
C HIS A 53 4.83 15.71 -5.80
N ARG A 54 3.68 15.45 -6.43
CA ARG A 54 2.40 15.46 -5.76
C ARG A 54 2.23 14.11 -5.03
N VAL A 55 2.19 14.13 -3.72
CA VAL A 55 2.06 12.93 -2.89
C VAL A 55 0.65 12.83 -2.35
N ILE A 56 0.00 11.70 -2.61
CA ILE A 56 -1.35 11.40 -2.19
C ILE A 56 -1.28 10.16 -1.30
N ALA A 57 -1.55 10.28 -0.01
CA ALA A 57 -1.60 9.15 0.92
C ALA A 57 -3.06 8.87 1.28
N MET A 58 -3.63 7.80 0.72
CA MET A 58 -5.03 7.46 0.94
C MET A 58 -5.24 6.63 2.21
N ASP A 59 -6.41 6.79 2.81
CA ASP A 59 -6.94 5.86 3.82
C ASP A 59 -7.80 4.82 3.12
N LEU A 60 -7.50 3.55 3.29
CA LEU A 60 -8.34 2.47 2.77
C LEU A 60 -9.74 2.54 3.40
N ARG A 61 -10.76 2.04 2.68
CA ARG A 61 -12.12 1.92 3.25
C ARG A 61 -12.09 1.26 4.62
N GLY A 62 -12.83 1.80 5.58
CA GLY A 62 -12.87 1.32 6.97
C GLY A 62 -11.65 1.67 7.82
N HIS A 63 -10.71 2.46 7.29
CA HIS A 63 -9.49 2.88 8.00
C HIS A 63 -9.38 4.41 8.06
N GLY A 64 -8.64 4.92 9.05
CA GLY A 64 -8.38 6.34 9.21
C GLY A 64 -9.67 7.16 9.18
N GLU A 65 -9.70 8.17 8.31
CA GLU A 65 -10.87 9.06 8.13
C GLU A 65 -11.81 8.58 7.00
N SER A 66 -11.50 7.43 6.36
CA SER A 66 -12.37 6.84 5.35
C SER A 66 -13.60 6.18 5.98
N GLY A 67 -14.69 6.17 5.23
CA GLY A 67 -15.95 5.55 5.63
C GLY A 67 -15.89 4.02 5.64
N VAL A 68 -16.81 3.43 6.38
CA VAL A 68 -17.14 2.01 6.25
C VAL A 68 -18.20 1.88 5.16
N PRO A 69 -18.12 0.88 4.27
CA PRO A 69 -19.15 0.64 3.26
C PRO A 69 -20.55 0.55 3.86
N PRO A 70 -21.58 1.03 3.17
CA PRO A 70 -22.96 0.85 3.61
C PRO A 70 -23.32 -0.63 3.77
N GLY A 71 -24.04 -0.97 4.82
CA GLY A 71 -24.50 -2.35 5.09
C GLY A 71 -23.59 -3.14 6.02
N ALA A 72 -23.52 -4.46 5.83
CA ALA A 72 -22.71 -5.33 6.68
C ALA A 72 -21.22 -5.24 6.32
N THR A 73 -20.36 -5.27 7.34
CA THR A 73 -18.90 -5.35 7.15
C THR A 73 -18.53 -6.80 6.83
N THR A 74 -18.57 -7.15 5.55
CA THR A 74 -18.27 -8.48 5.02
C THR A 74 -17.07 -8.45 4.09
N ALA A 75 -16.47 -9.60 3.81
CA ALA A 75 -15.37 -9.70 2.85
C ALA A 75 -15.73 -9.18 1.44
N GLU A 76 -17.00 -9.23 1.05
CA GLU A 76 -17.49 -8.73 -0.24
C GLU A 76 -17.37 -7.21 -0.34
N ASN A 77 -17.63 -6.48 0.75
CA ASN A 77 -17.49 -5.02 0.80
C ASN A 77 -16.02 -4.55 0.86
N PHE A 78 -15.10 -5.49 1.05
CA PHE A 78 -13.65 -5.31 1.06
C PHE A 78 -12.98 -6.15 -0.03
N GLY A 79 -13.69 -6.39 -1.13
CA GLY A 79 -13.22 -7.17 -2.27
C GLY A 79 -12.35 -6.37 -3.24
N PRO A 80 -11.76 -7.07 -4.26
CA PRO A 80 -10.87 -6.44 -5.24
C PRO A 80 -11.51 -5.28 -6.01
N ALA A 81 -12.75 -5.44 -6.48
CA ALA A 81 -13.46 -4.41 -7.24
C ALA A 81 -13.70 -3.13 -6.42
N GLN A 82 -13.99 -3.28 -5.13
CA GLN A 82 -14.21 -2.17 -4.21
C GLN A 82 -12.91 -1.39 -4.00
N PHE A 83 -11.80 -2.06 -3.70
CA PHE A 83 -10.50 -1.40 -3.56
C PHE A 83 -10.02 -0.76 -4.85
N ALA A 84 -10.21 -1.42 -5.98
CA ALA A 84 -9.89 -0.84 -7.29
C ALA A 84 -10.69 0.42 -7.57
N GLY A 85 -11.98 0.43 -7.21
CA GLY A 85 -12.85 1.61 -7.30
C GLY A 85 -12.40 2.76 -6.40
N ASP A 86 -11.95 2.47 -5.17
CA ASP A 86 -11.42 3.48 -4.25
C ASP A 86 -10.18 4.17 -4.81
N VAL A 87 -9.22 3.37 -5.28
CA VAL A 87 -7.99 3.88 -5.90
C VAL A 87 -8.32 4.72 -7.13
N ALA A 88 -9.20 4.23 -8.00
CA ALA A 88 -9.61 4.96 -9.20
C ALA A 88 -10.28 6.31 -8.86
N ALA A 89 -11.13 6.35 -7.84
CA ALA A 89 -11.80 7.57 -7.39
C ALA A 89 -10.80 8.62 -6.88
N VAL A 90 -9.82 8.20 -6.07
CA VAL A 90 -8.76 9.10 -5.56
C VAL A 90 -7.89 9.62 -6.70
N LEU A 91 -7.48 8.74 -7.63
CA LEU A 91 -6.68 9.15 -8.79
C LEU A 91 -7.45 10.14 -9.68
N ALA A 92 -8.73 9.89 -9.95
CA ALA A 92 -9.57 10.78 -10.75
C ALA A 92 -9.73 12.18 -10.12
N ALA A 93 -9.71 12.27 -8.78
CA ALA A 93 -9.82 13.53 -8.07
C ALA A 93 -8.52 14.33 -8.01
N GLU A 94 -7.36 13.65 -7.98
CA GLU A 94 -6.09 14.26 -7.59
C GLU A 94 -5.01 14.24 -8.67
N VAL A 95 -5.17 13.41 -9.70
CA VAL A 95 -4.19 13.28 -10.79
C VAL A 95 -4.71 13.98 -12.04
N GLY A 96 -3.91 14.88 -12.58
CA GLY A 96 -4.26 15.62 -13.80
C GLY A 96 -4.31 14.71 -15.03
N SER A 97 -5.04 15.14 -16.06
CA SER A 97 -5.10 14.39 -17.32
C SER A 97 -3.70 14.25 -17.93
N GLY A 98 -3.28 13.02 -18.20
CA GLY A 98 -1.95 12.70 -18.75
C GLY A 98 -0.80 12.81 -17.75
N GLN A 99 -1.05 13.15 -16.48
CA GLN A 99 -0.03 13.17 -15.44
C GLN A 99 0.39 11.73 -15.11
N PRO A 100 1.69 11.40 -15.18
CA PRO A 100 2.18 10.09 -14.78
C PRO A 100 1.94 9.85 -13.29
N VAL A 101 1.55 8.63 -12.91
CA VAL A 101 1.37 8.25 -11.52
C VAL A 101 2.21 7.02 -11.18
N PHE A 102 2.84 7.04 -10.01
CA PHE A 102 3.46 5.88 -9.39
C PHE A 102 2.61 5.41 -8.24
N LEU A 103 2.29 4.11 -8.23
CA LEU A 103 1.52 3.49 -7.16
C LEU A 103 2.49 2.84 -6.18
N LEU A 104 2.40 3.20 -4.92
CA LEU A 104 3.22 2.63 -3.86
C LEU A 104 2.32 1.89 -2.87
N GLY A 105 2.49 0.57 -2.77
CA GLY A 105 1.72 -0.30 -1.87
C GLY A 105 2.59 -0.89 -0.77
N TRP A 106 2.28 -0.56 0.49
CA TRP A 106 2.94 -1.15 1.64
C TRP A 106 2.12 -2.31 2.21
N SER A 107 2.74 -3.48 2.41
CA SER A 107 2.11 -4.63 3.05
C SER A 107 0.80 -5.03 2.32
N TYR A 108 -0.34 -5.02 3.01
CA TYR A 108 -1.68 -5.20 2.42
C TYR A 108 -1.98 -4.20 1.29
N GLY A 109 -1.37 -3.02 1.33
CA GLY A 109 -1.47 -2.04 0.24
C GLY A 109 -0.96 -2.57 -1.10
N GLY A 110 -0.07 -3.55 -1.10
CA GLY A 110 0.36 -4.26 -2.30
C GLY A 110 -0.76 -5.07 -2.95
N LEU A 111 -1.62 -5.74 -2.15
CA LEU A 111 -2.83 -6.40 -2.66
C LEU A 111 -3.80 -5.40 -3.30
N VAL A 112 -4.02 -4.26 -2.64
CA VAL A 112 -4.92 -3.21 -3.14
C VAL A 112 -4.39 -2.60 -4.45
N LEU A 113 -3.08 -2.37 -4.53
CA LEU A 113 -2.42 -1.94 -5.75
C LEU A 113 -2.64 -2.95 -6.89
N CYS A 114 -2.43 -4.23 -6.62
CA CYS A 114 -2.65 -5.28 -7.62
C CYS A 114 -4.13 -5.44 -8.00
N ASP A 115 -5.08 -5.27 -7.06
CA ASP A 115 -6.51 -5.23 -7.35
C ASP A 115 -6.84 -4.13 -8.38
N HIS A 116 -6.26 -2.94 -8.18
CA HIS A 116 -6.46 -1.82 -9.10
C HIS A 116 -5.90 -2.13 -10.49
N LEU A 117 -4.67 -2.63 -10.58
CA LEU A 117 -4.06 -3.02 -11.85
C LEU A 117 -4.85 -4.13 -12.56
N ALA A 118 -5.34 -5.13 -11.83
CA ALA A 118 -6.16 -6.21 -12.36
C ALA A 118 -7.47 -5.72 -12.98
N THR A 119 -8.10 -4.72 -12.36
CA THR A 119 -9.41 -4.20 -12.77
C THR A 119 -9.32 -3.26 -13.98
N LEU A 120 -8.29 -2.43 -14.04
CA LEU A 120 -8.07 -1.50 -15.16
C LEU A 120 -7.48 -2.20 -16.38
N GLY A 121 -6.89 -3.37 -16.20
CA GLY A 121 -6.12 -4.04 -17.24
C GLY A 121 -4.95 -3.17 -17.71
N ARG A 122 -4.50 -3.38 -18.94
CA ARG A 122 -3.44 -2.56 -19.56
C ARG A 122 -3.88 -1.13 -19.92
N ALA A 123 -5.12 -0.76 -19.60
CA ALA A 123 -5.71 0.52 -20.01
C ALA A 123 -5.38 1.68 -19.04
N SER A 124 -4.48 1.47 -18.08
CA SER A 124 -4.02 2.56 -17.23
C SER A 124 -2.88 3.32 -17.90
N ASP A 125 -3.22 4.14 -18.89
CA ASP A 125 -2.27 4.99 -19.63
C ASP A 125 -1.52 6.00 -18.73
N THR A 126 -1.88 6.05 -17.44
CA THR A 126 -1.30 7.00 -16.48
C THR A 126 -0.37 6.34 -15.47
N VAL A 127 -0.42 5.02 -15.23
CA VAL A 127 0.51 4.35 -14.32
C VAL A 127 1.88 4.23 -14.97
N ALA A 128 2.84 4.96 -14.43
CA ALA A 128 4.21 5.01 -14.95
C ALA A 128 5.18 4.05 -14.23
N GLY A 129 4.78 3.52 -13.09
CA GLY A 129 5.54 2.53 -12.33
C GLY A 129 4.88 2.15 -11.03
N VAL A 130 5.37 1.09 -10.40
CA VAL A 130 4.87 0.60 -9.12
C VAL A 130 6.00 0.40 -8.11
N VAL A 131 5.69 0.60 -6.83
CA VAL A 131 6.61 0.34 -5.71
C VAL A 131 5.91 -0.60 -4.72
N LEU A 132 6.50 -1.76 -4.47
CA LEU A 132 6.01 -2.75 -3.52
C LEU A 132 6.92 -2.74 -2.29
N VAL A 133 6.39 -2.38 -1.12
CA VAL A 133 7.16 -2.21 0.12
C VAL A 133 6.71 -3.22 1.17
N GLY A 134 7.54 -4.19 1.54
CA GLY A 134 7.13 -5.26 2.46
C GLY A 134 5.79 -5.87 2.05
N ALA A 135 5.51 -5.91 0.74
CA ALA A 135 4.18 -6.10 0.20
C ALA A 135 3.78 -7.57 0.12
N THR A 136 2.49 -7.83 0.35
CA THR A 136 1.84 -9.06 -0.06
C THR A 136 1.09 -8.82 -1.38
N THR A 137 1.18 -9.78 -2.30
CA THR A 137 0.56 -9.71 -3.64
C THR A 137 -0.44 -10.84 -3.86
N SER A 138 -0.54 -11.74 -2.91
CA SER A 138 -1.57 -12.78 -2.88
C SER A 138 -2.02 -13.06 -1.45
N MET A 139 -3.18 -13.69 -1.29
CA MET A 139 -3.74 -14.06 0.01
C MET A 139 -4.45 -15.41 -0.10
N GLY A 140 -4.17 -16.29 0.84
CA GLY A 140 -4.71 -17.64 0.88
C GLY A 140 -3.65 -18.69 1.20
N ARG A 141 -4.11 -19.89 1.56
CA ARG A 141 -3.22 -20.99 1.93
C ARG A 141 -2.32 -21.41 0.75
N GLY A 142 -1.01 -21.43 0.97
CA GLY A 142 -0.03 -21.88 -0.03
C GLY A 142 0.28 -20.90 -1.15
N LYS A 143 -0.21 -19.66 -1.06
CA LYS A 143 0.11 -18.60 -2.02
C LYS A 143 1.49 -18.02 -1.71
N PRO A 144 2.46 -18.04 -2.66
CA PRO A 144 3.82 -17.57 -2.40
C PRO A 144 3.89 -16.08 -2.06
N GLY A 145 3.18 -15.22 -2.81
CA GLY A 145 3.15 -13.77 -2.59
C GLY A 145 2.37 -13.32 -1.34
N GLY A 146 1.82 -14.26 -0.55
CA GLY A 146 1.05 -13.98 0.67
C GLY A 146 1.57 -14.69 1.92
N ARG A 147 2.85 -15.06 1.95
CA ARG A 147 3.45 -15.73 3.10
C ARG A 147 3.64 -14.75 4.25
N ILE A 148 2.90 -14.97 5.34
CA ILE A 148 3.03 -14.17 6.56
C ILE A 148 4.22 -14.61 7.40
N GLY A 149 4.91 -13.62 8.01
CA GLY A 149 6.00 -13.84 8.94
C GLY A 149 5.54 -14.30 10.32
N PRO A 150 6.49 -14.58 11.23
CA PRO A 150 6.19 -15.12 12.56
C PRO A 150 5.35 -14.16 13.43
N ALA A 151 5.60 -12.85 13.37
CA ALA A 151 4.86 -11.87 14.18
C ALA A 151 3.39 -11.77 13.74
N MET A 152 3.12 -11.69 12.44
CA MET A 152 1.74 -11.69 11.92
C MET A 152 1.02 -12.99 12.27
N ARG A 153 1.70 -14.12 12.16
CA ARG A 153 1.11 -15.43 12.49
C ARG A 153 0.74 -15.56 13.96
N ALA A 154 1.58 -14.99 14.84
CA ALA A 154 1.31 -14.99 16.27
C ALA A 154 0.18 -14.04 16.65
N ALA A 155 0.15 -12.85 16.06
CA ALA A 155 -0.82 -11.81 16.40
C ALA A 155 -2.22 -12.06 15.83
N LEU A 156 -2.31 -12.63 14.60
CA LEU A 156 -3.54 -12.63 13.81
C LEU A 156 -4.78 -13.17 14.52
N PRO A 157 -4.76 -14.31 15.24
CA PRO A 157 -5.95 -14.83 15.91
C PRO A 157 -6.55 -13.83 16.91
N ASP A 158 -5.69 -13.22 17.73
CA ASP A 158 -6.08 -12.35 18.83
C ASP A 158 -6.30 -10.90 18.37
N ALA A 159 -5.59 -10.44 17.35
CA ALA A 159 -5.76 -9.12 16.76
C ALA A 159 -7.12 -8.93 16.07
N LEU A 160 -7.82 -10.03 15.73
CA LEU A 160 -9.18 -10.02 15.18
C LEU A 160 -10.26 -10.13 16.26
N SER A 161 -9.88 -10.30 17.53
CA SER A 161 -10.82 -10.50 18.64
C SER A 161 -11.68 -9.26 18.90
N ASP A 162 -12.94 -9.49 19.26
CA ASP A 162 -13.85 -8.45 19.78
C ASP A 162 -13.61 -8.14 21.27
N ASP A 163 -12.85 -9.00 21.98
CA ASP A 163 -12.42 -8.68 23.35
C ASP A 163 -11.29 -7.63 23.31
N PRO A 164 -11.54 -6.41 23.81
CA PRO A 164 -10.56 -5.33 23.72
C PRO A 164 -9.25 -5.64 24.47
N LYS A 165 -9.27 -6.45 25.53
CA LYS A 165 -8.04 -6.81 26.26
C LYS A 165 -7.16 -7.73 25.43
N VAL A 166 -7.77 -8.68 24.74
CA VAL A 166 -7.08 -9.61 23.85
C VAL A 166 -6.52 -8.86 22.64
N ALA A 167 -7.37 -8.07 21.97
CA ALA A 167 -6.97 -7.33 20.77
C ALA A 167 -5.87 -6.29 21.05
N VAL A 168 -5.95 -5.54 22.16
CA VAL A 168 -4.94 -4.53 22.53
C VAL A 168 -3.57 -5.18 22.75
N ALA A 169 -3.51 -6.29 23.47
CA ALA A 169 -2.25 -7.00 23.71
C ALA A 169 -1.63 -7.48 22.39
N ALA A 170 -2.41 -8.17 21.56
CA ALA A 170 -1.94 -8.71 20.27
C ALA A 170 -1.51 -7.61 19.30
N LEU A 171 -2.26 -6.51 19.20
CA LEU A 171 -1.91 -5.38 18.35
C LEU A 171 -0.68 -4.62 18.86
N SER A 172 -0.46 -4.55 20.17
CA SER A 172 0.75 -3.95 20.76
C SER A 172 2.00 -4.73 20.35
N ASP A 173 1.97 -6.06 20.50
CA ASP A 173 3.08 -6.94 20.11
C ASP A 173 3.31 -6.90 18.59
N PHE A 174 2.22 -6.89 17.82
CA PHE A 174 2.28 -6.77 16.35
C PHE A 174 2.95 -5.47 15.90
N VAL A 175 2.52 -4.33 16.45
CA VAL A 175 3.08 -3.01 16.09
C VAL A 175 4.56 -2.91 16.46
N ALA A 176 4.97 -3.48 17.59
CA ALA A 176 6.38 -3.53 17.97
C ALA A 176 7.23 -4.33 16.96
N ALA A 177 6.64 -5.35 16.33
CA ALA A 177 7.31 -6.12 15.27
C ALA A 177 7.28 -5.42 13.89
N VAL A 178 6.26 -4.59 13.62
CA VAL A 178 6.17 -3.79 12.38
C VAL A 178 7.27 -2.72 12.33
N THR A 179 7.53 -2.06 13.47
CA THR A 179 8.46 -0.95 13.58
C THR A 179 9.48 -1.17 14.71
N PRO A 180 10.37 -2.16 14.59
CA PRO A 180 11.29 -2.53 15.66
C PRO A 180 12.28 -1.41 16.04
N LEU A 181 12.55 -0.47 15.12
CA LEU A 181 13.39 0.71 15.32
C LEU A 181 12.57 1.98 15.61
N GLY A 182 11.25 1.88 15.62
CA GLY A 182 10.36 3.01 15.86
C GLY A 182 10.51 3.57 17.28
N ASP A 183 10.50 4.89 17.40
CA ASP A 183 10.43 5.57 18.68
C ASP A 183 9.04 5.38 19.35
N GLY A 184 8.94 5.77 20.63
CA GLY A 184 7.70 5.63 21.39
C GLY A 184 6.51 6.36 20.75
N SER A 185 6.72 7.47 20.09
CA SER A 185 5.65 8.24 19.41
C SER A 185 5.15 7.51 18.16
N THR A 186 6.05 6.93 17.40
CA THR A 186 5.74 6.10 16.22
C THR A 186 4.97 4.85 16.61
N ILE A 187 5.44 4.10 17.61
CA ILE A 187 4.75 2.92 18.13
C ILE A 187 3.34 3.27 18.61
N GLN A 188 3.18 4.36 19.38
CA GLN A 188 1.87 4.80 19.87
C GLN A 188 0.94 5.22 18.73
N ARG A 189 1.44 5.89 17.70
CA ARG A 189 0.66 6.27 16.52
C ARG A 189 0.18 5.03 15.76
N PHE A 190 1.06 4.06 15.49
CA PHE A 190 0.70 2.82 14.81
C PHE A 190 -0.31 2.00 15.62
N LEU A 191 -0.10 1.87 16.92
CA LEU A 191 -1.03 1.16 17.80
C LEU A 191 -2.39 1.85 17.85
N GLY A 192 -2.40 3.19 18.02
CA GLY A 192 -3.64 3.97 18.01
C GLY A 192 -4.43 3.78 16.72
N THR A 193 -3.78 3.79 15.58
CA THR A 193 -4.40 3.55 14.26
C THR A 193 -4.94 2.13 14.14
N SER A 194 -4.17 1.14 14.59
CA SER A 194 -4.61 -0.26 14.58
C SER A 194 -5.84 -0.50 15.46
N LEU A 195 -5.90 0.17 16.61
CA LEU A 195 -7.04 0.09 17.54
C LEU A 195 -8.27 0.85 17.01
N ALA A 196 -8.07 1.95 16.28
CA ALA A 196 -9.16 2.70 15.65
C ALA A 196 -9.84 1.94 14.52
N THR A 197 -9.14 1.01 13.87
CA THR A 197 -9.72 0.13 12.86
C THR A 197 -10.60 -0.93 13.53
N ALA A 198 -11.89 -0.94 13.22
CA ALA A 198 -12.87 -1.83 13.86
C ALA A 198 -12.50 -3.32 13.67
N PRO A 199 -12.71 -4.20 14.67
CA PRO A 199 -12.42 -5.63 14.58
C PRO A 199 -13.06 -6.29 13.36
N ALA A 200 -14.31 -5.94 13.03
CA ALA A 200 -15.02 -6.44 11.86
C ALA A 200 -14.31 -6.07 10.55
N VAL A 201 -13.75 -4.85 10.44
CA VAL A 201 -12.96 -4.41 9.28
C VAL A 201 -11.67 -5.20 9.20
N ARG A 202 -10.92 -5.30 10.32
CA ARG A 202 -9.69 -6.10 10.39
C ARG A 202 -9.91 -7.54 9.92
N SER A 203 -11.03 -8.14 10.34
CA SER A 203 -11.41 -9.51 9.99
C SER A 203 -11.83 -9.64 8.53
N ALA A 204 -12.64 -8.70 8.00
CA ALA A 204 -13.12 -8.74 6.62
C ALA A 204 -11.97 -8.74 5.59
N LEU A 205 -10.89 -8.03 5.88
CA LEU A 205 -9.70 -7.99 5.03
C LEU A 205 -9.02 -9.35 4.86
N PHE A 206 -9.06 -10.21 5.89
CA PHE A 206 -8.53 -11.57 5.81
C PHE A 206 -9.54 -12.60 5.29
N GLY A 207 -10.81 -12.20 5.15
CA GLY A 207 -11.87 -13.06 4.63
C GLY A 207 -11.86 -13.25 3.12
N ARG A 208 -11.02 -12.51 2.38
CA ARG A 208 -10.91 -12.61 0.92
C ARG A 208 -9.72 -13.47 0.48
N GLY A 209 -9.88 -14.19 -0.62
CA GLY A 209 -8.76 -14.74 -1.36
C GLY A 209 -8.24 -13.73 -2.39
N ALA A 210 -6.94 -13.76 -2.69
CA ALA A 210 -6.35 -12.97 -3.76
C ALA A 210 -5.17 -13.72 -4.38
N ASP A 211 -5.02 -13.59 -5.70
CA ASP A 211 -3.91 -14.13 -6.47
C ASP A 211 -3.63 -13.19 -7.63
N HIS A 212 -2.49 -12.54 -7.59
CA HIS A 212 -2.12 -11.54 -8.58
C HIS A 212 -0.85 -11.92 -9.36
N ASP A 213 -0.48 -13.19 -9.37
CA ASP A 213 0.70 -13.66 -10.10
C ASP A 213 0.61 -13.30 -11.59
N ASP A 214 -0.56 -13.49 -12.21
CA ASP A 214 -0.79 -13.13 -13.62
C ASP A 214 -0.70 -11.62 -13.86
N VAL A 215 -1.14 -10.80 -12.88
CA VAL A 215 -1.06 -9.34 -12.95
C VAL A 215 0.39 -8.89 -12.90
N LEU A 216 1.17 -9.47 -11.99
CA LEU A 216 2.61 -9.16 -11.86
C LEU A 216 3.39 -9.61 -13.10
N ALA A 217 3.11 -10.80 -13.62
CA ALA A 217 3.77 -11.32 -14.82
C ALA A 217 3.44 -10.52 -16.09
N ALA A 218 2.25 -9.89 -16.12
CA ALA A 218 1.81 -9.05 -17.24
C ALA A 218 2.17 -7.58 -17.10
N LEU A 219 2.83 -7.19 -16.01
CA LEU A 219 3.19 -5.80 -15.74
C LEU A 219 4.20 -5.29 -16.77
N ASP A 220 3.85 -4.23 -17.48
CA ASP A 220 4.63 -3.63 -18.55
C ASP A 220 5.23 -2.25 -18.19
N VAL A 221 5.13 -1.87 -16.93
CA VAL A 221 5.78 -0.69 -16.35
C VAL A 221 6.88 -1.10 -15.38
N PRO A 222 7.89 -0.24 -15.12
CA PRO A 222 8.92 -0.51 -14.13
C PRO A 222 8.36 -0.77 -12.74
N ALA A 223 9.00 -1.65 -11.98
CA ALA A 223 8.66 -1.94 -10.61
C ALA A 223 9.88 -1.89 -9.69
N LEU A 224 9.72 -1.28 -8.52
CA LEU A 224 10.67 -1.31 -7.42
C LEU A 224 10.10 -2.14 -6.27
N VAL A 225 10.84 -3.16 -5.83
CA VAL A 225 10.47 -4.00 -4.70
C VAL A 225 11.41 -3.72 -3.54
N ILE A 226 10.90 -3.16 -2.44
CA ILE A 226 11.68 -2.86 -1.22
C ILE A 226 11.23 -3.80 -0.10
N HIS A 227 12.17 -4.49 0.56
CA HIS A 227 11.83 -5.41 1.65
C HIS A 227 12.96 -5.52 2.67
N GLY A 228 12.62 -5.51 3.95
CA GLY A 228 13.60 -5.74 5.02
C GLY A 228 13.91 -7.23 5.20
N THR A 229 15.18 -7.61 5.28
CA THR A 229 15.58 -9.03 5.42
C THR A 229 15.20 -9.63 6.78
N ALA A 230 14.90 -8.81 7.79
CA ALA A 230 14.41 -9.21 9.09
C ALA A 230 12.90 -8.93 9.30
N ASP A 231 12.13 -8.76 8.21
CA ASP A 231 10.69 -8.56 8.28
C ASP A 231 9.98 -9.75 8.94
N ALA A 232 9.41 -9.51 10.13
CA ALA A 232 8.69 -10.52 10.91
C ALA A 232 7.18 -10.58 10.58
N VAL A 233 6.68 -9.71 9.70
CA VAL A 233 5.25 -9.56 9.35
C VAL A 233 4.93 -10.20 8.01
N ALA A 234 5.64 -9.81 6.95
CA ALA A 234 5.61 -10.43 5.64
C ALA A 234 6.95 -11.14 5.39
N ASP A 235 6.90 -12.43 5.08
CA ASP A 235 8.12 -13.21 4.81
C ASP A 235 8.81 -12.66 3.55
N ILE A 236 10.15 -12.55 3.57
CA ILE A 236 10.94 -12.02 2.45
C ILE A 236 10.67 -12.73 1.12
N SER A 237 10.26 -14.00 1.18
CA SER A 237 9.88 -14.76 -0.01
C SER A 237 8.72 -14.14 -0.79
N CYS A 238 7.91 -13.27 -0.19
CA CYS A 238 6.90 -12.49 -0.92
C CYS A 238 7.55 -11.54 -1.93
N ALA A 239 8.60 -10.82 -1.50
CA ALA A 239 9.35 -9.92 -2.35
C ALA A 239 10.17 -10.66 -3.42
N GLU A 240 10.82 -11.76 -3.04
CA GLU A 240 11.54 -12.64 -3.96
C GLU A 240 10.60 -13.18 -5.06
N HIS A 241 9.40 -13.62 -4.66
CA HIS A 241 8.37 -14.10 -5.58
C HIS A 241 7.90 -12.99 -6.53
N ALA A 242 7.52 -11.82 -6.00
CA ALA A 242 7.09 -10.68 -6.82
C ALA A 242 8.19 -10.26 -7.80
N THR A 243 9.45 -10.17 -7.36
CA THR A 243 10.60 -9.83 -8.20
C THR A 243 10.82 -10.87 -9.30
N SER A 244 10.58 -12.15 -9.03
CA SER A 244 10.74 -13.23 -10.03
C SER A 244 9.67 -13.21 -11.13
N LEU A 245 8.49 -12.65 -10.83
CA LEU A 245 7.38 -12.57 -11.78
C LEU A 245 7.40 -11.32 -12.64
N ILE A 246 7.78 -10.17 -12.06
CA ILE A 246 7.70 -8.88 -12.75
C ILE A 246 8.86 -8.73 -13.74
N PRO A 247 8.59 -8.54 -15.06
CA PRO A 247 9.64 -8.51 -16.08
C PRO A 247 10.68 -7.40 -15.91
N ALA A 248 10.26 -6.23 -15.40
CA ALA A 248 11.12 -5.05 -15.20
C ALA A 248 11.21 -4.66 -13.71
N ALA A 249 11.43 -5.65 -12.84
CA ALA A 249 11.59 -5.41 -11.42
C ALA A 249 13.03 -5.10 -11.05
N THR A 250 13.21 -4.10 -10.18
CA THR A 250 14.41 -3.87 -9.38
C THR A 250 14.09 -4.17 -7.92
N ALA A 251 14.97 -4.89 -7.22
CA ALA A 251 14.77 -5.23 -5.82
C ALA A 251 15.83 -4.57 -4.94
N GLU A 252 15.39 -3.98 -3.82
CA GLU A 252 16.20 -3.38 -2.78
C GLU A 252 15.91 -4.10 -1.46
N PHE A 253 16.80 -5.01 -1.08
CA PHE A 253 16.69 -5.73 0.19
C PHE A 253 17.48 -5.00 1.27
N TRP A 254 16.78 -4.53 2.31
CA TRP A 254 17.38 -3.82 3.44
C TRP A 254 17.88 -4.81 4.48
N GLU A 255 19.19 -4.95 4.58
CA GLU A 255 19.82 -5.89 5.50
C GLU A 255 19.48 -5.55 6.97
N GLY A 256 18.89 -6.50 7.68
CA GLY A 256 18.41 -6.31 9.05
C GLY A 256 17.18 -5.41 9.17
N GLY A 257 16.66 -4.87 8.07
CA GLY A 257 15.46 -4.01 8.07
C GLY A 257 14.19 -4.77 8.41
N GLY A 258 13.22 -4.07 9.02
CA GLY A 258 11.91 -4.58 9.40
C GLY A 258 10.85 -4.41 8.32
N HIS A 259 9.57 -4.45 8.75
CA HIS A 259 8.42 -4.39 7.85
C HIS A 259 8.14 -2.99 7.28
N ALA A 260 8.61 -1.94 7.94
CA ALA A 260 8.33 -0.55 7.58
C ALA A 260 9.63 0.24 7.35
N PRO A 261 10.41 -0.04 6.29
CA PRO A 261 11.69 0.63 6.03
C PRO A 261 11.56 2.16 5.93
N PHE A 262 10.41 2.67 5.49
CA PHE A 262 10.12 4.10 5.47
C PHE A 262 9.99 4.75 6.87
N VAL A 263 9.83 3.94 7.91
CA VAL A 263 9.89 4.37 9.32
C VAL A 263 11.30 4.27 9.85
N ASP A 264 12.02 3.20 9.49
CA ASP A 264 13.35 2.91 9.99
C ASP A 264 14.38 3.96 9.48
N ASP A 265 14.33 4.30 8.19
CA ASP A 265 15.15 5.36 7.58
C ASP A 265 14.38 6.04 6.44
N PRO A 266 13.55 7.06 6.75
CA PRO A 266 12.73 7.76 5.76
C PRO A 266 13.55 8.50 4.70
N ASP A 267 14.74 8.98 5.03
CA ASP A 267 15.62 9.69 4.09
C ASP A 267 16.19 8.74 3.03
N THR A 268 16.65 7.57 3.43
CA THR A 268 17.12 6.54 2.48
C THR A 268 15.99 6.00 1.65
N PHE A 269 14.83 5.75 2.27
CA PHE A 269 13.64 5.30 1.56
C PHE A 269 13.19 6.31 0.49
N ALA A 270 13.09 7.59 0.85
CA ALA A 270 12.72 8.65 -0.09
C ALA A 270 13.71 8.71 -1.27
N ARG A 271 15.04 8.69 -1.02
CA ARG A 271 16.03 8.68 -2.10
C ARG A 271 15.90 7.50 -3.06
N GLN A 272 15.59 6.30 -2.55
CA GLN A 272 15.37 5.12 -3.41
C GLN A 272 14.13 5.28 -4.28
N VAL A 273 13.01 5.74 -3.70
CA VAL A 273 11.78 6.01 -4.45
C VAL A 273 11.99 7.10 -5.49
N GLU A 274 12.61 8.22 -5.13
CA GLU A 274 12.91 9.32 -6.04
C GLU A 274 13.84 8.89 -7.19
N GLY A 275 14.88 8.13 -6.88
CA GLY A 275 15.79 7.57 -7.89
C GLY A 275 15.06 6.68 -8.90
N PHE A 276 14.20 5.80 -8.40
CA PHE A 276 13.37 4.93 -9.23
C PHE A 276 12.39 5.73 -10.12
N VAL A 277 11.69 6.72 -9.55
CA VAL A 277 10.77 7.59 -10.29
C VAL A 277 11.51 8.34 -11.40
N ALA A 278 12.65 8.96 -11.07
CA ALA A 278 13.45 9.71 -12.03
C ALA A 278 13.98 8.84 -13.18
N GLU A 279 14.35 7.60 -12.91
CA GLU A 279 14.78 6.64 -13.94
C GLU A 279 13.61 6.21 -14.83
N SER A 280 12.50 5.86 -14.21
CA SER A 280 11.30 5.37 -14.91
C SER A 280 10.69 6.42 -15.82
N ILE A 281 10.63 7.69 -15.38
CA ILE A 281 10.10 8.80 -16.19
C ILE A 281 10.94 9.06 -17.44
N ARG A 282 12.26 8.87 -17.40
CA ARG A 282 13.10 9.02 -18.60
C ARG A 282 12.76 8.04 -19.71
N SER A 283 12.20 6.89 -19.36
CA SER A 283 11.77 5.84 -20.29
C SER A 283 10.26 5.82 -20.54
N TYR A 284 9.50 6.65 -19.82
CA TYR A 284 8.05 6.73 -19.94
C TYR A 284 7.65 7.43 -21.24
N ASP A 285 6.85 6.73 -22.06
CA ASP A 285 6.26 7.28 -23.28
C ASP A 285 4.75 7.35 -23.11
N PRO A 286 4.17 8.56 -22.91
CA PRO A 286 2.73 8.72 -22.74
C PRO A 286 1.93 8.30 -23.98
N ALA A 287 2.57 8.17 -25.15
CA ALA A 287 1.93 7.69 -26.36
C ALA A 287 1.80 6.15 -26.43
N ARG A 288 2.42 5.41 -25.54
CA ARG A 288 2.27 3.92 -25.48
C ARG A 288 0.85 3.49 -25.07
N GLY A 289 0.10 4.34 -24.36
CA GLY A 289 -1.30 4.11 -24.02
C GLY A 289 -2.28 4.20 -25.19
N VAL A 290 -1.87 4.74 -26.33
CA VAL A 290 -2.72 4.91 -27.50
C VAL A 290 -2.35 3.88 -28.58
N ARG A 291 -2.43 2.59 -28.26
CA ARG A 291 -2.42 1.57 -29.33
C ARG A 291 -3.79 0.91 -29.42
N SER A 292 -4.45 1.28 -30.52
CA SER A 292 -5.70 0.77 -31.09
C SER A 292 -5.76 -0.77 -31.15
#